data_fa35de2a71c90fd90fb147db5bbc95cc
#
_entry.id   fa35de2a71c90fd90fb147db5bbc95cc
#
_cell.length_a   1.000
_cell.length_b   1.000
_cell.length_c   1.000
_cell.angle_alpha   90.00
_cell.angle_beta   90.00
_cell.angle_gamma   90.00
#
_symmetry.space_group_name_H-M   'P 1'
#
loop_
_entity.id
_entity.type
_entity.pdbx_description
1 polymer ?
#
loop_
_entity_poly.entity_id
_entity_poly.type
_entity_poly.pdbx_seq_one_letter_code
_entity_poly.pdbx_strand_id
1 'polypeptide(L)'
;MSEGTPKRPSFGSKMFGGAKNLTPTKVPSFTMQRKGSKAAEPTGVGGAVWVRDDEVCYRLATVTDVSGGEMKVRVNDTGATLSGKDFHPLDPQDEQEADLVQMVHVDTPNILNTLRKRHAGGCAYTNVGQKSIVISVNPYRWIDIYGTDVMREHYEAFGSRELSPHVFAIASDAYRALCVDGGSQAIITSGE
;
A
#
# COMPACT_ATOMS: atom_id res chain seq x y z
N MET A 1 43.46 -14.43 39.07
CA MET A 1 42.06 -13.95 38.88
C MET A 1 41.81 -14.00 37.37
N SER A 2 41.15 -15.05 36.93
CA SER A 2 40.85 -15.30 35.52
C SER A 2 39.39 -15.03 35.27
N GLU A 3 39.11 -13.94 34.54
CA GLU A 3 37.75 -13.59 34.16
C GLU A 3 37.21 -14.54 33.07
N GLY A 4 36.12 -15.22 33.40
CA GLY A 4 35.47 -16.15 32.51
C GLY A 4 34.59 -15.39 31.50
N THR A 5 34.87 -15.60 30.22
CA THR A 5 34.01 -15.16 29.08
C THR A 5 32.63 -15.85 29.14
N PRO A 6 31.54 -15.12 28.95
CA PRO A 6 30.21 -15.72 28.93
C PRO A 6 30.02 -16.58 27.66
N LYS A 7 29.66 -17.85 27.86
CA LYS A 7 29.32 -18.80 26.79
C LYS A 7 28.03 -18.38 26.10
N ARG A 8 28.08 -18.24 24.77
CA ARG A 8 26.91 -18.10 23.91
C ARG A 8 26.00 -19.31 24.06
N PRO A 9 24.66 -19.15 24.18
CA PRO A 9 23.77 -20.29 24.15
C PRO A 9 23.79 -20.94 22.77
N SER A 10 24.03 -22.26 22.72
CA SER A 10 23.93 -23.07 21.52
C SER A 10 22.45 -23.23 21.18
N PHE A 11 22.02 -22.67 20.06
CA PHE A 11 20.72 -22.96 19.48
C PHE A 11 20.70 -24.40 19.00
N GLY A 12 19.95 -25.23 19.73
CA GLY A 12 19.82 -26.66 19.47
C GLY A 12 19.19 -26.93 18.12
N SER A 13 19.88 -27.69 17.30
CA SER A 13 19.54 -28.23 15.98
C SER A 13 18.38 -29.24 16.01
N LYS A 14 17.19 -28.85 16.52
CA LYS A 14 16.03 -29.78 16.63
C LYS A 14 14.71 -29.21 16.12
N MET A 15 14.72 -28.35 15.12
CA MET A 15 13.49 -27.86 14.50
C MET A 15 13.39 -28.01 12.97
N PHE A 16 14.16 -28.89 12.37
CA PHE A 16 13.98 -29.23 10.96
C PHE A 16 13.72 -30.74 10.83
N GLY A 17 12.52 -31.15 11.26
CA GLY A 17 11.95 -32.44 10.92
C GLY A 17 11.39 -32.43 9.51
N GLY A 18 12.05 -33.17 8.58
CA GLY A 18 11.44 -33.66 7.37
C GLY A 18 11.28 -32.63 6.23
N ALA A 19 12.35 -32.33 5.50
CA ALA A 19 12.26 -31.85 4.12
C ALA A 19 11.64 -32.97 3.26
N LYS A 20 10.31 -32.98 3.13
CA LYS A 20 9.64 -33.72 2.05
C LYS A 20 10.00 -33.00 0.75
N ASN A 21 10.48 -33.77 -0.25
CA ASN A 21 10.77 -33.32 -1.60
C ASN A 21 9.63 -32.47 -2.14
N LEU A 22 9.78 -31.15 -2.06
CA LEU A 22 8.90 -30.20 -2.71
C LEU A 22 9.33 -30.14 -4.17
N THR A 23 8.62 -30.87 -5.03
CA THR A 23 8.67 -30.64 -6.48
C THR A 23 8.41 -29.15 -6.74
N PRO A 24 9.16 -28.49 -7.63
CA PRO A 24 8.95 -27.09 -7.94
C PRO A 24 7.54 -26.93 -8.51
N THR A 25 6.63 -26.48 -7.69
CA THR A 25 5.29 -26.09 -8.14
C THR A 25 5.49 -24.84 -8.96
N LYS A 26 5.21 -24.97 -10.27
CA LYS A 26 5.16 -23.88 -11.23
C LYS A 26 4.41 -22.71 -10.57
N VAL A 27 5.11 -21.60 -10.35
CA VAL A 27 4.51 -20.38 -9.80
C VAL A 27 3.32 -20.05 -10.71
N PRO A 28 2.08 -20.00 -10.21
CA PRO A 28 0.97 -19.64 -11.05
C PRO A 28 1.23 -18.23 -11.56
N SER A 29 1.27 -18.06 -12.88
CA SER A 29 1.25 -16.74 -13.49
C SER A 29 -0.07 -16.07 -13.10
N PHE A 30 -0.02 -15.28 -12.05
CA PHE A 30 -1.19 -14.56 -11.55
C PHE A 30 -1.49 -13.44 -12.55
N THR A 31 -2.44 -13.70 -13.43
CA THR A 31 -2.99 -12.67 -14.30
C THR A 31 -3.79 -11.74 -13.39
N MET A 32 -3.32 -10.52 -13.25
CA MET A 32 -3.98 -9.45 -12.52
C MET A 32 -5.38 -9.24 -13.10
N GLN A 33 -6.39 -9.88 -12.53
CA GLN A 33 -7.78 -9.49 -12.80
C GLN A 33 -7.99 -8.17 -12.06
N ARG A 34 -7.81 -7.04 -12.76
CA ARG A 34 -8.40 -5.78 -12.38
C ARG A 34 -9.89 -6.07 -12.17
N LYS A 35 -10.37 -5.99 -10.93
CA LYS A 35 -11.79 -5.92 -10.63
C LYS A 35 -12.32 -4.79 -11.49
N GLY A 36 -13.11 -5.10 -12.52
CA GLY A 36 -13.41 -4.26 -13.67
C GLY A 36 -13.36 -2.77 -13.35
N SER A 37 -12.35 -2.09 -13.86
CA SER A 37 -12.30 -0.65 -13.80
C SER A 37 -13.51 -0.14 -14.57
N LYS A 38 -14.53 0.30 -13.83
CA LYS A 38 -15.56 1.16 -14.42
C LYS A 38 -14.78 2.29 -15.05
N ALA A 39 -14.85 2.41 -16.38
CA ALA A 39 -14.23 3.53 -17.06
C ALA A 39 -14.63 4.79 -16.31
N ALA A 40 -13.64 5.60 -15.93
CA ALA A 40 -13.89 6.85 -15.21
C ALA A 40 -14.84 7.67 -16.07
N GLU A 41 -16.06 7.88 -15.58
CA GLU A 41 -17.00 8.77 -16.24
C GLU A 41 -16.41 10.19 -16.19
N PRO A 42 -16.49 10.96 -17.28
CA PRO A 42 -16.00 12.33 -17.28
C PRO A 42 -16.67 13.10 -16.14
N THR A 43 -15.89 13.78 -15.33
CA THR A 43 -16.38 14.53 -14.17
C THR A 43 -17.33 15.63 -14.63
N GLY A 44 -18.63 15.41 -14.48
CA GLY A 44 -19.68 16.36 -14.83
C GLY A 44 -19.91 17.43 -13.74
N VAL A 45 -20.81 18.36 -14.03
CA VAL A 45 -21.25 19.39 -13.06
C VAL A 45 -21.75 18.70 -11.78
N GLY A 46 -21.28 19.18 -10.62
CA GLY A 46 -21.54 18.58 -9.31
C GLY A 46 -20.49 17.53 -8.89
N GLY A 47 -19.63 17.10 -9.80
CA GLY A 47 -18.55 16.15 -9.48
C GLY A 47 -17.45 16.80 -8.63
N ALA A 48 -16.76 15.96 -7.84
CA ALA A 48 -15.65 16.40 -7.00
C ALA A 48 -14.31 16.21 -7.73
N VAL A 49 -13.44 17.19 -7.60
CA VAL A 49 -12.11 17.19 -8.20
C VAL A 49 -11.06 17.72 -7.23
N TRP A 50 -9.81 17.32 -7.41
CA TRP A 50 -8.65 17.87 -6.73
C TRP A 50 -8.07 19.03 -7.55
N VAL A 51 -7.77 20.10 -6.86
CA VAL A 51 -7.12 21.31 -7.40
C VAL A 51 -5.79 21.48 -6.69
N ARG A 52 -4.74 21.76 -7.45
CA ARG A 52 -3.43 22.05 -6.87
C ARG A 52 -3.47 23.34 -6.03
N ASP A 53 -2.81 23.28 -4.89
CA ASP A 53 -2.70 24.36 -3.92
C ASP A 53 -1.26 24.43 -3.38
N ASP A 54 -0.72 25.61 -3.23
CA ASP A 54 0.68 25.82 -2.85
C ASP A 54 0.92 25.60 -1.34
N GLU A 55 -0.12 25.71 -0.50
CA GLU A 55 0.01 25.53 0.95
C GLU A 55 -0.22 24.07 1.38
N VAL A 56 -1.26 23.41 0.83
CA VAL A 56 -1.68 22.06 1.27
C VAL A 56 -1.55 21.01 0.15
N CYS A 57 -0.81 21.33 -0.91
CA CYS A 57 -0.61 20.54 -2.10
C CYS A 57 -1.87 20.39 -2.97
N TYR A 58 -2.99 19.94 -2.39
CA TYR A 58 -4.26 19.77 -3.11
C TYR A 58 -5.45 20.11 -2.22
N ARG A 59 -6.46 20.77 -2.81
CA ARG A 59 -7.76 21.05 -2.19
C ARG A 59 -8.88 20.40 -2.97
N LEU A 60 -9.92 19.98 -2.25
CA LEU A 60 -11.12 19.44 -2.87
C LEU A 60 -11.99 20.60 -3.39
N ALA A 61 -12.47 20.45 -4.62
CA ALA A 61 -13.35 21.41 -5.26
C ALA A 61 -14.52 20.69 -5.93
N THR A 62 -15.60 21.42 -6.17
CA THR A 62 -16.80 20.93 -6.85
C THR A 62 -16.91 21.57 -8.23
N VAL A 63 -17.15 20.79 -9.25
CA VAL A 63 -17.35 21.28 -10.63
C VAL A 63 -18.68 22.03 -10.72
N THR A 64 -18.62 23.29 -11.13
CA THR A 64 -19.82 24.16 -11.26
C THR A 64 -20.27 24.33 -12.70
N ASP A 65 -19.35 24.22 -13.67
CA ASP A 65 -19.66 24.35 -15.09
C ASP A 65 -18.61 23.59 -15.93
N VAL A 66 -19.04 23.07 -17.08
CA VAL A 66 -18.16 22.43 -18.05
C VAL A 66 -18.52 22.99 -19.42
N SER A 67 -17.66 23.83 -19.98
CA SER A 67 -17.90 24.46 -21.28
C SER A 67 -16.60 24.59 -22.07
N GLY A 68 -16.66 24.31 -23.39
CA GLY A 68 -15.52 24.48 -24.29
C GLY A 68 -14.28 23.62 -23.94
N GLY A 69 -14.43 22.54 -23.20
CA GLY A 69 -13.30 21.70 -22.75
C GLY A 69 -12.56 22.26 -21.54
N GLU A 70 -13.10 23.28 -20.89
CA GLU A 70 -12.64 23.80 -19.60
C GLU A 70 -13.69 23.54 -18.52
N MET A 71 -13.20 23.27 -17.31
CA MET A 71 -14.03 23.13 -16.12
C MET A 71 -13.91 24.38 -15.25
N LYS A 72 -15.06 24.88 -14.76
CA LYS A 72 -15.09 25.82 -13.66
C LYS A 72 -15.38 25.06 -12.38
N VAL A 73 -14.56 25.28 -11.37
CA VAL A 73 -14.65 24.59 -10.11
C VAL A 73 -14.69 25.58 -8.96
N ARG A 74 -15.43 25.23 -7.92
CA ARG A 74 -15.47 25.98 -6.67
C ARG A 74 -14.74 25.20 -5.60
N VAL A 75 -13.69 25.78 -5.04
CA VAL A 75 -12.91 25.18 -3.94
C VAL A 75 -13.77 25.15 -2.67
N ASN A 76 -13.89 23.98 -2.05
CA ASN A 76 -14.91 23.74 -1.03
C ASN A 76 -14.69 24.53 0.27
N ASP A 77 -13.43 24.70 0.69
CA ASP A 77 -13.08 25.36 1.95
C ASP A 77 -12.89 26.87 1.82
N THR A 78 -12.38 27.35 0.69
CA THR A 78 -12.14 28.79 0.47
C THR A 78 -13.27 29.47 -0.30
N GLY A 79 -14.10 28.72 -1.00
CA GLY A 79 -15.15 29.24 -1.89
C GLY A 79 -14.61 29.91 -3.18
N ALA A 80 -13.30 29.86 -3.40
CA ALA A 80 -12.67 30.43 -4.60
C ALA A 80 -13.14 29.71 -5.87
N THR A 81 -13.34 30.44 -6.96
CA THR A 81 -13.69 29.86 -8.26
C THR A 81 -12.46 29.86 -9.15
N LEU A 82 -12.13 28.69 -9.70
CA LEU A 82 -11.02 28.49 -10.61
C LEU A 82 -11.54 27.93 -11.93
N SER A 83 -10.80 28.20 -13.01
CA SER A 83 -11.10 27.65 -14.34
C SER A 83 -9.84 27.00 -14.90
N GLY A 84 -9.97 25.83 -15.51
CA GLY A 84 -8.84 25.10 -16.06
C GLY A 84 -9.22 23.76 -16.67
N LYS A 85 -8.20 23.01 -17.09
CA LYS A 85 -8.35 21.69 -17.71
C LYS A 85 -7.70 20.58 -16.88
N ASP A 86 -6.73 20.93 -16.02
CA ASP A 86 -5.86 19.98 -15.33
C ASP A 86 -6.34 19.73 -13.88
N PHE A 87 -7.60 19.37 -13.75
CA PHE A 87 -8.15 18.94 -12.47
C PHE A 87 -8.20 17.41 -12.41
N HIS A 88 -7.89 16.86 -11.23
CA HIS A 88 -7.91 15.43 -11.02
C HIS A 88 -9.26 15.01 -10.43
N PRO A 89 -10.00 14.12 -11.07
CA PRO A 89 -11.25 13.59 -10.51
C PRO A 89 -11.01 12.93 -9.14
N LEU A 90 -11.93 13.13 -8.20
CA LEU A 90 -11.90 12.38 -6.95
C LEU A 90 -12.17 10.90 -7.24
N ASP A 91 -11.37 10.01 -6.65
CA ASP A 91 -11.59 8.58 -6.79
C ASP A 91 -12.93 8.19 -6.12
N PRO A 92 -13.86 7.56 -6.85
CA PRO A 92 -15.16 7.18 -6.30
C PRO A 92 -15.07 6.05 -5.27
N GLN A 93 -13.96 5.29 -5.27
CA GLN A 93 -13.68 4.24 -4.29
C GLN A 93 -12.82 4.78 -3.14
N ASP A 94 -13.04 6.01 -2.75
CA ASP A 94 -12.31 6.78 -1.73
C ASP A 94 -12.19 6.09 -0.36
N GLU A 95 -12.54 4.82 -0.25
CA GLU A 95 -12.57 4.07 0.99
C GLU A 95 -11.31 3.24 1.18
N GLN A 96 -10.26 3.91 1.72
CA GLN A 96 -9.16 3.24 2.42
C GLN A 96 -8.59 1.97 1.76
N GLU A 97 -8.48 1.98 0.42
CA GLU A 97 -7.94 0.82 -0.29
C GLU A 97 -6.59 0.39 0.28
N ALA A 98 -6.51 -0.89 0.63
CA ALA A 98 -5.29 -1.48 1.18
C ALA A 98 -4.18 -1.61 0.13
N ASP A 99 -4.56 -1.60 -1.16
CA ASP A 99 -3.65 -1.64 -2.29
C ASP A 99 -4.00 -0.55 -3.30
N LEU A 100 -3.07 0.40 -3.51
CA LEU A 100 -3.27 1.56 -4.36
C LEU A 100 -3.56 1.22 -5.83
N VAL A 101 -3.18 0.05 -6.32
CA VAL A 101 -3.49 -0.35 -7.70
C VAL A 101 -4.95 -0.74 -7.90
N GLN A 102 -5.73 -0.88 -6.84
CA GLN A 102 -7.17 -1.12 -6.91
C GLN A 102 -7.97 0.18 -7.11
N MET A 103 -7.35 1.34 -6.93
CA MET A 103 -7.96 2.63 -7.16
C MET A 103 -8.38 2.81 -8.62
N VAL A 104 -9.46 3.56 -8.85
CA VAL A 104 -9.94 3.93 -10.21
C VAL A 104 -9.02 5.01 -10.79
N HIS A 105 -8.68 6.02 -9.99
CA HIS A 105 -7.81 7.12 -10.35
C HIS A 105 -6.49 7.04 -9.60
N VAL A 106 -5.46 6.45 -10.23
CA VAL A 106 -4.12 6.33 -9.66
C VAL A 106 -3.31 7.57 -10.03
N ASP A 107 -3.52 8.64 -9.31
CA ASP A 107 -2.80 9.90 -9.45
C ASP A 107 -2.36 10.46 -8.08
N THR A 108 -1.50 11.44 -8.08
CA THR A 108 -0.89 11.97 -6.86
C THR A 108 -1.91 12.42 -5.81
N PRO A 109 -2.93 13.24 -6.11
CA PRO A 109 -3.86 13.70 -5.08
C PRO A 109 -4.71 12.56 -4.50
N ASN A 110 -5.15 11.60 -5.30
CA ASN A 110 -5.93 10.47 -4.81
C ASN A 110 -5.07 9.51 -3.96
N ILE A 111 -3.82 9.24 -4.37
CA ILE A 111 -2.86 8.47 -3.57
C ILE A 111 -2.63 9.16 -2.21
N LEU A 112 -2.34 10.46 -2.19
CA LEU A 112 -2.13 11.20 -0.95
C LEU A 112 -3.36 11.20 -0.05
N ASN A 113 -4.55 11.34 -0.62
CA ASN A 113 -5.80 11.27 0.13
C ASN A 113 -6.02 9.90 0.78
N THR A 114 -5.80 8.82 0.02
CA THR A 114 -5.90 7.45 0.53
C THR A 114 -4.90 7.20 1.65
N LEU A 115 -3.63 7.57 1.47
CA LEU A 115 -2.62 7.43 2.51
C LEU A 115 -2.98 8.22 3.78
N ARG A 116 -3.46 9.47 3.63
CA ARG A 116 -3.91 10.30 4.75
C ARG A 116 -5.08 9.67 5.52
N LYS A 117 -6.08 9.15 4.80
CA LYS A 117 -7.24 8.49 5.43
C LYS A 117 -6.84 7.20 6.15
N ARG A 118 -6.00 6.38 5.52
CA ARG A 118 -5.46 5.16 6.14
C ARG A 118 -4.65 5.47 7.38
N HIS A 119 -3.78 6.47 7.32
CA HIS A 119 -3.01 6.93 8.47
C HIS A 119 -3.92 7.41 9.62
N ALA A 120 -4.93 8.22 9.31
CA ALA A 120 -5.92 8.67 10.30
C ALA A 120 -6.69 7.48 10.92
N GLY A 121 -6.97 6.43 10.14
CA GLY A 121 -7.55 5.17 10.59
C GLY A 121 -6.59 4.24 11.34
N GLY A 122 -5.33 4.65 11.52
CA GLY A 122 -4.32 3.86 12.26
C GLY A 122 -3.57 2.84 11.41
N CYS A 123 -3.75 2.82 10.10
CA CYS A 123 -3.03 1.94 9.19
C CYS A 123 -1.67 2.55 8.84
N ALA A 124 -0.58 1.93 9.31
CA ALA A 124 0.77 2.37 8.99
C ALA A 124 1.25 1.94 7.60
N TYR A 125 0.66 0.89 7.04
CA TYR A 125 1.11 0.25 5.81
C TYR A 125 0.04 0.25 4.73
N THR A 126 0.47 0.44 3.47
CA THR A 126 -0.39 0.39 2.27
C THR A 126 0.36 -0.31 1.15
N ASN A 127 -0.24 -1.29 0.49
CA ASN A 127 0.38 -2.00 -0.63
C ASN A 127 0.34 -1.16 -1.92
N VAL A 128 1.32 -1.42 -2.79
CA VAL A 128 1.30 -0.97 -4.19
C VAL A 128 1.53 -2.18 -5.08
N GLY A 129 0.45 -2.80 -5.50
CA GLY A 129 0.47 -3.98 -6.35
C GLY A 129 1.11 -5.22 -5.71
N GLN A 130 0.42 -6.34 -5.80
CA GLN A 130 0.90 -7.70 -5.50
C GLN A 130 1.84 -7.89 -4.30
N LYS A 131 1.73 -7.04 -3.28
CA LYS A 131 2.51 -7.13 -2.02
C LYS A 131 4.03 -6.96 -2.14
N SER A 132 4.58 -6.66 -3.32
CA SER A 132 6.03 -6.47 -3.50
C SER A 132 6.52 -5.09 -3.12
N ILE A 133 5.61 -4.11 -3.05
CA ILE A 133 5.92 -2.74 -2.62
C ILE A 133 4.94 -2.36 -1.51
N VAL A 134 5.48 -1.86 -0.42
CA VAL A 134 4.72 -1.36 0.72
C VAL A 134 5.13 0.08 1.02
N ILE A 135 4.16 0.97 1.06
CA ILE A 135 4.35 2.33 1.58
C ILE A 135 4.12 2.27 3.09
N SER A 136 5.09 2.79 3.84
CA SER A 136 5.01 2.96 5.29
C SER A 136 4.89 4.44 5.63
N VAL A 137 3.85 4.82 6.38
CA VAL A 137 3.69 6.17 6.92
C VAL A 137 3.83 6.09 8.44
N ASN A 138 4.79 6.82 9.01
CA ASN A 138 5.05 6.81 10.44
C ASN A 138 3.80 7.31 11.21
N PRO A 139 3.21 6.51 12.09
CA PRO A 139 2.00 6.88 12.82
C PRO A 139 2.26 7.84 14.01
N TYR A 140 3.53 8.13 14.34
CA TYR A 140 3.96 8.93 15.50
C TYR A 140 3.31 8.51 16.82
N ARG A 141 2.93 7.23 16.93
CA ARG A 141 2.35 6.62 18.14
C ARG A 141 2.70 5.13 18.17
N TRP A 142 2.66 4.54 19.36
CA TRP A 142 2.76 3.09 19.50
C TRP A 142 1.56 2.42 18.84
N ILE A 143 1.84 1.41 18.01
CA ILE A 143 0.86 0.50 17.42
C ILE A 143 1.32 -0.93 17.67
N ASP A 144 0.41 -1.79 18.12
CA ASP A 144 0.72 -3.19 18.43
C ASP A 144 0.50 -4.09 17.20
N ILE A 145 1.43 -3.98 16.24
CA ILE A 145 1.37 -4.76 14.99
C ILE A 145 2.64 -5.57 14.74
N TYR A 146 3.60 -5.57 15.68
CA TYR A 146 4.90 -6.24 15.50
C TYR A 146 5.08 -7.46 16.41
N GLY A 147 4.00 -7.93 17.03
CA GLY A 147 4.00 -9.09 17.89
C GLY A 147 4.33 -10.39 17.17
N THR A 148 4.78 -11.39 17.91
CA THR A 148 5.12 -12.72 17.38
C THR A 148 3.92 -13.39 16.70
N ASP A 149 2.71 -13.10 17.15
CA ASP A 149 1.49 -13.65 16.58
C ASP A 149 1.21 -13.07 15.20
N VAL A 150 1.38 -11.75 15.03
CA VAL A 150 1.27 -11.08 13.73
C VAL A 150 2.34 -11.60 12.76
N MET A 151 3.58 -11.75 13.24
CA MET A 151 4.66 -12.34 12.44
C MET A 151 4.31 -13.74 11.96
N ARG A 152 3.79 -14.59 12.85
CA ARG A 152 3.39 -15.96 12.52
C ARG A 152 2.25 -15.99 11.53
N GLU A 153 1.23 -15.12 11.69
CA GLU A 153 0.12 -15.02 10.77
C GLU A 153 0.59 -14.71 9.35
N HIS A 154 1.48 -13.74 9.18
CA HIS A 154 2.05 -13.40 7.87
C HIS A 154 2.92 -14.51 7.29
N TYR A 155 3.64 -15.26 8.11
CA TYR A 155 4.44 -16.39 7.67
C TYR A 155 3.59 -17.58 7.21
N GLU A 156 2.52 -17.91 7.93
CA GLU A 156 1.64 -19.05 7.66
C GLU A 156 0.65 -18.77 6.52
N ALA A 157 0.23 -17.54 6.34
CA ALA A 157 -0.79 -17.15 5.37
C ALA A 157 -0.30 -17.05 3.91
N PHE A 158 0.95 -17.43 3.65
CA PHE A 158 1.52 -17.33 2.30
C PHE A 158 0.65 -18.06 1.26
N GLY A 159 0.21 -17.29 0.25
CA GLY A 159 -0.55 -17.82 -0.90
C GLY A 159 -2.00 -18.22 -0.62
N SER A 160 -2.45 -18.21 0.62
CA SER A 160 -3.78 -18.71 1.00
C SER A 160 -4.75 -17.64 1.52
N ARG A 161 -4.28 -16.49 1.96
CA ARG A 161 -5.09 -15.46 2.60
C ARG A 161 -4.62 -14.06 2.26
N GLU A 162 -5.57 -13.15 2.03
CA GLU A 162 -5.30 -11.73 1.96
C GLU A 162 -5.16 -11.18 3.39
N LEU A 163 -3.94 -10.81 3.76
CA LEU A 163 -3.66 -10.12 5.01
C LEU A 163 -3.53 -8.61 4.77
N SER A 164 -3.67 -7.85 5.85
CA SER A 164 -3.40 -6.42 5.84
C SER A 164 -1.96 -6.14 5.39
N PRO A 165 -1.71 -5.02 4.67
CA PRO A 165 -0.35 -4.63 4.29
C PRO A 165 0.58 -4.58 5.49
N HIS A 166 1.75 -5.23 5.39
CA HIS A 166 2.72 -5.30 6.46
C HIS A 166 4.13 -5.63 5.97
N VAL A 167 5.17 -5.14 6.65
CA VAL A 167 6.56 -5.49 6.34
C VAL A 167 6.87 -6.97 6.51
N PHE A 168 6.16 -7.67 7.39
CA PHE A 168 6.32 -9.11 7.56
C PHE A 168 5.89 -9.90 6.33
N ALA A 169 4.94 -9.41 5.54
CA ALA A 169 4.59 -10.00 4.26
C ALA A 169 5.76 -9.93 3.28
N ILE A 170 6.39 -8.76 3.16
CA ILE A 170 7.59 -8.58 2.31
C ILE A 170 8.73 -9.52 2.74
N ALA A 171 9.00 -9.58 4.05
CA ALA A 171 10.04 -10.45 4.58
C ALA A 171 9.74 -11.94 4.33
N SER A 172 8.49 -12.36 4.54
CA SER A 172 8.04 -13.73 4.29
C SER A 172 8.17 -14.12 2.82
N ASP A 173 7.75 -13.24 1.91
CA ASP A 173 7.83 -13.48 0.48
C ASP A 173 9.29 -13.57 0.00
N ALA A 174 10.15 -12.66 0.45
CA ALA A 174 11.58 -12.69 0.13
C ALA A 174 12.26 -13.96 0.67
N TYR A 175 11.97 -14.34 1.92
CA TYR A 175 12.53 -15.56 2.51
C TYR A 175 12.08 -16.82 1.76
N ARG A 176 10.82 -16.90 1.38
CA ARG A 176 10.31 -18.06 0.62
C ARG A 176 10.89 -18.13 -0.79
N ALA A 177 10.99 -17.00 -1.49
CA ALA A 177 11.64 -16.96 -2.80
C ALA A 177 13.10 -17.42 -2.71
N LEU A 178 13.82 -17.01 -1.67
CA LEU A 178 15.19 -17.50 -1.39
C LEU A 178 15.22 -19.02 -1.19
N CYS A 179 14.28 -19.56 -0.42
CA CYS A 179 14.26 -21.00 -0.10
C CYS A 179 13.79 -21.88 -1.26
N VAL A 180 12.84 -21.42 -2.07
CA VAL A 180 12.21 -22.19 -3.15
C VAL A 180 12.97 -22.02 -4.46
N ASP A 181 13.25 -20.79 -4.83
CA ASP A 181 13.86 -20.45 -6.13
C ASP A 181 15.39 -20.45 -6.06
N GLY A 182 15.96 -20.39 -4.86
CA GLY A 182 17.41 -20.34 -4.63
C GLY A 182 18.08 -19.04 -5.12
N GLY A 183 17.30 -18.09 -5.59
CA GLY A 183 17.79 -16.81 -6.09
C GLY A 183 18.01 -15.80 -4.96
N SER A 184 19.08 -14.99 -5.05
CA SER A 184 19.31 -13.91 -4.09
C SER A 184 18.15 -12.93 -4.06
N GLN A 185 17.76 -12.51 -2.86
CA GLN A 185 16.70 -11.54 -2.64
C GLN A 185 17.29 -10.26 -2.03
N ALA A 186 16.69 -9.12 -2.35
CA ALA A 186 17.02 -7.83 -1.76
C ALA A 186 15.76 -7.10 -1.31
N ILE A 187 15.77 -6.56 -0.10
CA ILE A 187 14.74 -5.65 0.41
C ILE A 187 15.35 -4.27 0.46
N ILE A 188 14.75 -3.33 -0.27
CA ILE A 188 15.25 -1.97 -0.39
C ILE A 188 14.24 -1.05 0.32
N THR A 189 14.74 -0.19 1.21
CA THR A 189 13.97 0.87 1.84
C THR A 189 14.43 2.21 1.28
N SER A 190 13.48 3.08 0.96
CA SER A 190 13.72 4.44 0.49
C SER A 190 12.69 5.37 1.09
N GLY A 191 13.09 6.58 1.46
CA GLY A 191 12.20 7.59 2.05
C GLY A 191 12.99 8.62 2.84
N GLU A 192 12.25 9.53 3.48
CA GLU A 192 12.74 10.58 4.38
C GLU A 192 12.23 10.35 5.80
#